data_f2124bd62676c4b70590ed0e971fbf93
#
_entry.id   f2124bd62676c4b70590ed0e971fbf93
#
_cell.length_a   1.000
_cell.length_b   1.000
_cell.length_c   1.000
_cell.angle_alpha   90.00
_cell.angle_beta   90.00
_cell.angle_gamma   90.00
#
_symmetry.space_group_name_H-M   'P 1'
#
loop_
_entity.id
_entity.type
_entity.pdbx_description
1 polymer ?
#
loop_
_entity_poly.entity_id
_entity_poly.type
_entity_poly.pdbx_seq_one_letter_code
_entity_poly.pdbx_strand_id
1 'polypeptide(L)'
;METAMLSPDRIYDSTPLSEAAADYEIVRKAIGHIRGHWREQPEIEAIAEAASVTPTELHHLFRRWAGLTPKAFLQALTLDGARQLLRDSASVLDASYEVGLSGPGRLHDLFVTHEAMSPGEWKSGGEGLTMYFGFHPSPFGKALIVATDRGLAGLAFADPGKERATLADMRRRWPKANCVEDNARTGPIAQRVFNSRQWRQEQPLRVVLIGTDWEVRVWEALLQIPMGRLTTYSGLAGKVSKPAAARAVGAAVGKNPIAFVVPCHRVIGKAGALTGYHWGITRKRAMLGWEAGQVAAAA
;
A
#
# COMPACT_ATOMS: atom_id res chain seq x y z
N MET A 1 11.59 42.38 -8.07
CA MET A 1 11.29 41.19 -7.23
C MET A 1 10.32 40.33 -8.02
N GLU A 2 10.89 39.35 -8.68
CA GLU A 2 10.20 38.52 -9.69
C GLU A 2 9.66 37.30 -8.99
N THR A 3 8.34 37.20 -8.92
CA THR A 3 7.62 36.08 -8.33
C THR A 3 7.70 34.93 -9.31
N ALA A 4 8.53 33.94 -9.03
CA ALA A 4 8.60 32.70 -9.82
C ALA A 4 7.27 31.94 -9.67
N MET A 5 6.42 32.05 -10.69
CA MET A 5 5.25 31.17 -10.87
C MET A 5 5.77 29.74 -11.14
N LEU A 6 5.49 28.85 -10.22
CA LEU A 6 5.62 27.40 -10.44
C LEU A 6 4.50 26.99 -11.38
N SER A 7 4.87 26.66 -12.61
CA SER A 7 3.96 26.19 -13.65
C SER A 7 3.26 24.88 -13.25
N PRO A 8 1.93 24.75 -13.47
CA PRO A 8 1.16 23.55 -13.19
C PRO A 8 1.39 22.37 -14.15
N ASP A 9 2.31 22.48 -15.11
CA ASP A 9 2.38 21.63 -16.31
C ASP A 9 3.26 20.38 -16.20
N ARG A 10 3.41 19.78 -15.02
CA ARG A 10 4.22 18.55 -14.89
C ARG A 10 3.45 17.28 -14.63
N ILE A 11 2.17 17.18 -14.97
CA ILE A 11 1.37 15.97 -14.69
C ILE A 11 0.81 15.28 -15.96
N TYR A 12 0.92 15.87 -17.13
CA TYR A 12 0.56 15.20 -18.37
C TYR A 12 1.77 15.19 -19.30
N ASP A 13 2.41 14.02 -19.36
CA ASP A 13 3.39 13.73 -20.40
C ASP A 13 2.69 13.93 -21.75
N SER A 14 3.12 14.96 -22.50
CA SER A 14 2.59 15.30 -23.83
C SER A 14 3.12 14.35 -24.91
N THR A 15 3.43 13.11 -24.54
CA THR A 15 3.86 12.07 -25.48
C THR A 15 2.79 11.89 -26.56
N PRO A 16 3.11 11.98 -27.85
CA PRO A 16 2.15 11.73 -28.91
C PRO A 16 1.48 10.36 -28.73
N LEU A 17 0.18 10.25 -29.05
CA LEU A 17 -0.57 8.99 -28.89
C LEU A 17 0.09 7.80 -29.62
N SER A 18 0.78 8.04 -30.72
CA SER A 18 1.54 7.03 -31.47
C SER A 18 2.74 6.50 -30.67
N GLU A 19 3.45 7.39 -29.98
CA GLU A 19 4.60 7.03 -29.14
C GLU A 19 4.15 6.31 -27.87
N ALA A 20 3.09 6.78 -27.22
CA ALA A 20 2.49 6.11 -26.08
C ALA A 20 1.97 4.71 -26.43
N ALA A 21 1.44 4.51 -27.64
CA ALA A 21 1.03 3.20 -28.13
C ALA A 21 2.23 2.26 -28.39
N ALA A 22 3.34 2.80 -28.91
CA ALA A 22 4.57 2.03 -29.11
C ALA A 22 5.18 1.60 -27.75
N ASP A 23 5.24 2.50 -26.79
CA ASP A 23 5.67 2.22 -25.42
C ASP A 23 4.81 1.12 -24.78
N TYR A 24 3.50 1.21 -24.94
CA TYR A 24 2.58 0.19 -24.44
C TYR A 24 2.88 -1.20 -24.99
N GLU A 25 3.18 -1.33 -26.27
CA GLU A 25 3.51 -2.64 -26.89
C GLU A 25 4.79 -3.24 -26.33
N ILE A 26 5.81 -2.43 -26.06
CA ILE A 26 7.07 -2.87 -25.44
C ILE A 26 6.80 -3.36 -24.01
N VAL A 27 6.13 -2.53 -23.21
CA VAL A 27 5.81 -2.86 -21.81
C VAL A 27 4.87 -4.08 -21.74
N ARG A 28 3.89 -4.20 -22.65
CA ARG A 28 3.00 -5.35 -22.74
C ARG A 28 3.75 -6.65 -23.00
N LYS A 29 4.75 -6.65 -23.92
CA LYS A 29 5.61 -7.81 -24.19
C LYS A 29 6.42 -8.18 -22.95
N ALA A 30 7.04 -7.19 -22.29
CA ALA A 30 7.80 -7.39 -21.07
C ALA A 30 6.95 -8.00 -19.94
N ILE A 31 5.75 -7.44 -19.70
CA ILE A 31 4.79 -7.97 -18.72
C ILE A 31 4.37 -9.40 -19.10
N GLY A 32 4.13 -9.66 -20.38
CA GLY A 32 3.77 -10.99 -20.89
C GLY A 32 4.86 -12.03 -20.60
N HIS A 33 6.12 -11.67 -20.87
CA HIS A 33 7.28 -12.51 -20.58
C HIS A 33 7.43 -12.76 -19.06
N ILE A 34 7.39 -11.72 -18.24
CA ILE A 34 7.47 -11.85 -16.78
C ILE A 34 6.35 -12.75 -16.25
N ARG A 35 5.10 -12.57 -16.69
CA ARG A 35 3.96 -13.39 -16.25
C ARG A 35 4.07 -14.85 -16.66
N GLY A 36 4.68 -15.14 -17.81
CA GLY A 36 4.92 -16.51 -18.28
C GLY A 36 6.08 -17.20 -17.53
N HIS A 37 7.08 -16.45 -17.11
CA HIS A 37 8.36 -16.99 -16.62
C HIS A 37 8.74 -16.51 -15.20
N TRP A 38 7.82 -15.91 -14.44
CA TRP A 38 8.14 -15.34 -13.13
C TRP A 38 8.70 -16.36 -12.12
N ARG A 39 8.35 -17.65 -12.24
CA ARG A 39 8.93 -18.72 -11.41
C ARG A 39 10.39 -19.00 -11.73
N GLU A 40 10.81 -18.73 -12.94
CA GLU A 40 12.18 -18.88 -13.42
C GLU A 40 13.06 -17.69 -13.04
N GLN A 41 12.46 -16.64 -12.42
CA GLN A 41 13.13 -15.41 -12.00
C GLN A 41 13.99 -14.78 -13.10
N PRO A 42 13.40 -14.44 -14.28
CA PRO A 42 14.17 -13.97 -15.43
C PRO A 42 14.96 -12.70 -15.08
N GLU A 43 16.20 -12.65 -15.54
CA GLU A 43 17.06 -11.48 -15.44
C GLU A 43 16.55 -10.36 -16.37
N ILE A 44 17.00 -9.12 -16.13
CA ILE A 44 16.53 -7.95 -16.87
C ILE A 44 16.85 -8.03 -18.36
N GLU A 45 17.96 -8.69 -18.70
CA GLU A 45 18.40 -8.92 -20.07
C GLU A 45 17.40 -9.78 -20.85
N ALA A 46 16.94 -10.87 -20.27
CA ALA A 46 15.94 -11.76 -20.89
C ALA A 46 14.58 -11.07 -21.06
N ILE A 47 14.17 -10.26 -20.09
CA ILE A 47 12.92 -9.48 -20.18
C ILE A 47 13.03 -8.41 -21.28
N ALA A 48 14.19 -7.75 -21.41
CA ALA A 48 14.44 -6.73 -22.39
C ALA A 48 14.51 -7.33 -23.81
N GLU A 49 15.18 -8.46 -23.98
CA GLU A 49 15.25 -9.22 -25.23
C GLU A 49 13.83 -9.63 -25.70
N ALA A 50 13.01 -10.18 -24.81
CA ALA A 50 11.62 -10.54 -25.13
C ALA A 50 10.77 -9.32 -25.55
N ALA A 51 11.11 -8.13 -25.08
CA ALA A 51 10.47 -6.87 -25.46
C ALA A 51 11.14 -6.20 -26.66
N SER A 52 12.25 -6.73 -27.16
CA SER A 52 13.05 -6.21 -28.30
C SER A 52 13.62 -4.80 -28.03
N VAL A 53 14.11 -4.56 -26.82
CA VAL A 53 14.74 -3.31 -26.37
C VAL A 53 15.97 -3.60 -25.50
N THR A 54 16.75 -2.57 -25.21
CA THR A 54 17.86 -2.68 -24.26
C THR A 54 17.36 -2.70 -22.81
N PRO A 55 18.11 -3.27 -21.85
CA PRO A 55 17.77 -3.24 -20.43
C PRO A 55 17.53 -1.82 -19.87
N THR A 56 18.36 -0.87 -20.27
CA THR A 56 18.25 0.55 -19.87
C THR A 56 16.97 1.17 -20.39
N GLU A 57 16.67 0.96 -21.66
CA GLU A 57 15.46 1.46 -22.31
C GLU A 57 14.19 0.85 -21.69
N LEU A 58 14.18 -0.48 -21.47
CA LEU A 58 13.09 -1.14 -20.79
C LEU A 58 12.85 -0.57 -19.40
N HIS A 59 13.91 -0.30 -18.65
CA HIS A 59 13.82 0.26 -17.30
C HIS A 59 13.14 1.64 -17.32
N HIS A 60 13.53 2.52 -18.25
CA HIS A 60 12.95 3.86 -18.41
C HIS A 60 11.49 3.80 -18.87
N LEU A 61 11.19 2.99 -19.89
CA LEU A 61 9.85 2.80 -20.41
C LEU A 61 8.90 2.22 -19.36
N PHE A 62 9.35 1.20 -18.64
CA PHE A 62 8.53 0.53 -17.62
C PHE A 62 8.22 1.46 -16.44
N ARG A 63 9.19 2.27 -15.99
CA ARG A 63 8.97 3.29 -14.97
C ARG A 63 8.02 4.39 -15.43
N ARG A 64 8.17 4.88 -16.65
CA ARG A 64 7.31 5.92 -17.22
C ARG A 64 5.88 5.42 -17.35
N TRP A 65 5.70 4.22 -17.87
CA TRP A 65 4.38 3.67 -18.16
C TRP A 65 3.70 3.02 -16.95
N ALA A 66 4.41 2.22 -16.14
CA ALA A 66 3.87 1.45 -15.04
C ALA A 66 4.15 2.06 -13.64
N GLY A 67 4.98 3.10 -13.56
CA GLY A 67 5.38 3.73 -12.30
C GLY A 67 6.35 2.90 -11.45
N LEU A 68 6.77 1.70 -11.93
CA LEU A 68 7.66 0.79 -11.23
C LEU A 68 8.66 0.14 -12.20
N THR A 69 9.69 -0.54 -11.69
CA THR A 69 10.68 -1.22 -12.52
C THR A 69 10.22 -2.62 -12.93
N PRO A 70 10.76 -3.22 -14.04
CA PRO A 70 10.48 -4.60 -14.39
C PRO A 70 10.79 -5.58 -13.24
N LYS A 71 11.88 -5.35 -12.51
CA LYS A 71 12.27 -6.15 -11.35
C LYS A 71 11.25 -6.03 -10.20
N ALA A 72 10.76 -4.83 -9.90
CA ALA A 72 9.73 -4.63 -8.87
C ALA A 72 8.41 -5.32 -9.26
N PHE A 73 8.06 -5.33 -10.55
CA PHE A 73 6.90 -6.04 -11.05
C PHE A 73 7.04 -7.57 -10.91
N LEU A 74 8.22 -8.13 -11.25
CA LEU A 74 8.54 -9.54 -11.04
C LEU A 74 8.46 -9.91 -9.55
N GLN A 75 9.04 -9.09 -8.68
CA GLN A 75 9.00 -9.29 -7.22
C GLN A 75 7.56 -9.32 -6.69
N ALA A 76 6.69 -8.42 -7.17
CA ALA A 76 5.29 -8.39 -6.76
C ALA A 76 4.54 -9.69 -7.15
N LEU A 77 4.77 -10.22 -8.37
CA LEU A 77 4.21 -11.49 -8.79
C LEU A 77 4.75 -12.68 -7.98
N THR A 78 6.04 -12.70 -7.71
CA THR A 78 6.69 -13.73 -6.89
C THR A 78 6.11 -13.75 -5.48
N LEU A 79 5.93 -12.57 -4.88
CA LEU A 79 5.36 -12.42 -3.55
C LEU A 79 3.90 -12.90 -3.50
N ASP A 80 3.10 -12.55 -4.51
CA ASP A 80 1.70 -12.99 -4.60
C ASP A 80 1.59 -14.52 -4.68
N GLY A 81 2.43 -15.16 -5.50
CA GLY A 81 2.52 -16.62 -5.58
C GLY A 81 2.96 -17.27 -4.26
N ALA A 82 3.96 -16.70 -3.59
CA ALA A 82 4.44 -17.20 -2.30
C ALA A 82 3.37 -17.10 -1.20
N ARG A 83 2.62 -16.01 -1.15
CA ARG A 83 1.50 -15.83 -0.20
C ARG A 83 0.42 -16.89 -0.38
N GLN A 84 0.08 -17.23 -1.62
CA GLN A 84 -0.91 -18.27 -1.89
C GLN A 84 -0.43 -19.63 -1.35
N LEU A 85 0.81 -20.02 -1.65
CA LEU A 85 1.37 -21.28 -1.19
C LEU A 85 1.44 -21.37 0.35
N LEU A 86 1.83 -20.29 1.02
CA LEU A 86 1.86 -20.24 2.49
C LEU A 86 0.46 -20.35 3.11
N ARG A 87 -0.57 -19.79 2.46
CA ARG A 87 -1.97 -19.98 2.90
C ARG A 87 -2.43 -21.43 2.76
N ASP A 88 -2.04 -22.08 1.68
CA ASP A 88 -2.35 -23.48 1.40
C ASP A 88 -1.50 -24.46 2.24
N SER A 89 -0.87 -23.98 3.30
CA SER A 89 -0.07 -24.73 4.29
C SER A 89 1.27 -25.26 3.80
N ALA A 90 1.82 -24.78 2.68
CA ALA A 90 3.18 -25.07 2.28
C ALA A 90 4.22 -24.58 3.32
N SER A 91 5.35 -25.26 3.44
CA SER A 91 6.45 -24.75 4.25
C SER A 91 7.06 -23.49 3.59
N VAL A 92 7.78 -22.67 4.38
CA VAL A 92 8.50 -21.51 3.82
C VAL A 92 9.54 -21.95 2.79
N LEU A 93 10.17 -23.13 3.01
CA LEU A 93 11.12 -23.70 2.08
C LEU A 93 10.46 -24.11 0.75
N ASP A 94 9.36 -24.86 0.83
CA ASP A 94 8.62 -25.29 -0.35
C ASP A 94 8.07 -24.11 -1.13
N ALA A 95 7.45 -23.13 -0.44
CA ALA A 95 6.95 -21.91 -1.05
C ALA A 95 8.07 -21.12 -1.77
N SER A 96 9.30 -21.09 -1.24
CA SER A 96 10.39 -20.37 -1.88
C SER A 96 10.81 -21.03 -3.20
N TYR A 97 10.91 -22.35 -3.25
CA TYR A 97 11.30 -23.08 -4.47
C TYR A 97 10.19 -23.07 -5.52
N GLU A 98 8.93 -23.24 -5.12
CA GLU A 98 7.77 -23.22 -6.02
C GLU A 98 7.61 -21.87 -6.75
N VAL A 99 8.06 -20.77 -6.15
CA VAL A 99 8.03 -19.45 -6.79
C VAL A 99 9.36 -19.09 -7.49
N GLY A 100 10.26 -20.04 -7.67
CA GLY A 100 11.51 -19.88 -8.41
C GLY A 100 12.60 -19.11 -7.68
N LEU A 101 12.52 -18.98 -6.35
CA LEU A 101 13.58 -18.37 -5.56
C LEU A 101 14.65 -19.40 -5.15
N SER A 102 15.90 -18.95 -4.98
CA SER A 102 17.02 -19.81 -4.61
C SER A 102 16.97 -20.32 -3.17
N GLY A 103 15.96 -19.96 -2.38
CA GLY A 103 15.77 -20.43 -1.02
C GLY A 103 14.97 -19.47 -0.12
N PRO A 104 14.73 -19.85 1.14
CA PRO A 104 13.91 -19.09 2.10
C PRO A 104 14.41 -17.67 2.36
N GLY A 105 15.73 -17.42 2.30
CA GLY A 105 16.29 -16.08 2.51
C GLY A 105 15.79 -15.07 1.47
N ARG A 106 15.72 -15.48 0.21
CA ARG A 106 15.22 -14.61 -0.87
C ARG A 106 13.72 -14.33 -0.74
N LEU A 107 12.94 -15.30 -0.28
CA LEU A 107 11.52 -15.08 0.02
C LEU A 107 11.36 -14.16 1.23
N HIS A 108 12.18 -14.32 2.28
CA HIS A 108 12.22 -13.44 3.42
C HIS A 108 12.48 -11.98 3.01
N ASP A 109 13.52 -11.71 2.20
CA ASP A 109 13.86 -10.36 1.74
C ASP A 109 12.71 -9.72 0.95
N LEU A 110 11.99 -10.52 0.16
CA LEU A 110 10.86 -10.05 -0.62
C LEU A 110 9.70 -9.62 0.27
N PHE A 111 9.36 -10.42 1.30
CA PHE A 111 8.34 -10.06 2.29
C PHE A 111 8.72 -8.83 3.12
N VAL A 112 9.99 -8.74 3.51
CA VAL A 112 10.51 -7.57 4.25
C VAL A 112 10.37 -6.28 3.46
N THR A 113 10.62 -6.32 2.15
CA THR A 113 10.51 -5.13 1.30
C THR A 113 9.06 -4.67 1.12
N HIS A 114 8.11 -5.58 0.96
CA HIS A 114 6.72 -5.26 0.60
C HIS A 114 5.75 -5.27 1.78
N GLU A 115 6.00 -6.03 2.85
CA GLU A 115 5.04 -6.20 3.94
C GLU A 115 5.60 -6.02 5.34
N ALA A 116 6.90 -5.79 5.48
CA ALA A 116 7.63 -5.73 6.76
C ALA A 116 7.45 -6.99 7.66
N MET A 117 7.04 -8.11 7.10
CA MET A 117 6.91 -9.41 7.77
C MET A 117 7.69 -10.48 7.02
N SER A 118 8.25 -11.44 7.75
CA SER A 118 8.73 -12.66 7.14
C SER A 118 7.55 -13.58 6.77
N PRO A 119 7.72 -14.48 5.78
CA PRO A 119 6.71 -15.48 5.47
C PRO A 119 6.32 -16.36 6.66
N GLY A 120 7.28 -16.67 7.53
CA GLY A 120 7.05 -17.45 8.76
C GLY A 120 6.19 -16.70 9.76
N GLU A 121 6.49 -15.43 10.04
CA GLU A 121 5.68 -14.56 10.92
C GLU A 121 4.24 -14.44 10.44
N TRP A 122 4.04 -14.28 9.11
CA TRP A 122 2.70 -14.19 8.54
C TRP A 122 1.90 -15.50 8.73
N LYS A 123 2.48 -16.65 8.42
CA LYS A 123 1.85 -17.96 8.59
C LYS A 123 1.54 -18.27 10.05
N SER A 124 2.41 -17.88 10.98
CA SER A 124 2.24 -18.12 12.42
C SER A 124 1.30 -17.14 13.12
N GLY A 125 0.72 -16.17 12.41
CA GLY A 125 -0.12 -15.12 13.00
C GLY A 125 0.65 -14.11 13.83
N GLY A 126 1.92 -13.86 13.46
CA GLY A 126 2.80 -12.90 14.10
C GLY A 126 3.64 -13.47 15.24
N GLU A 127 3.75 -14.81 15.36
CA GLU A 127 4.64 -15.44 16.34
C GLU A 127 6.09 -15.02 16.10
N GLY A 128 6.76 -14.53 17.15
CA GLY A 128 8.11 -13.96 17.06
C GLY A 128 8.17 -12.49 16.61
N LEU A 129 7.05 -11.92 16.14
CA LEU A 129 6.99 -10.51 15.77
C LEU A 129 6.82 -9.62 17.00
N THR A 130 7.66 -8.61 17.14
CA THR A 130 7.45 -7.53 18.12
C THR A 130 6.81 -6.33 17.44
N MET A 131 5.69 -5.87 18.00
CA MET A 131 4.94 -4.71 17.58
C MET A 131 5.00 -3.66 18.68
N TYR A 132 5.50 -2.49 18.32
CA TYR A 132 5.54 -1.35 19.22
C TYR A 132 4.27 -0.53 19.01
N PHE A 133 3.59 -0.18 20.09
CA PHE A 133 2.41 0.66 20.01
C PHE A 133 2.47 1.84 20.97
N GLY A 134 1.73 2.89 20.61
CA GLY A 134 1.59 4.07 21.46
C GLY A 134 0.36 4.89 21.06
N PHE A 135 -0.20 5.60 22.04
CA PHE A 135 -1.30 6.53 21.81
C PHE A 135 -0.81 7.96 21.77
N HIS A 136 -1.13 8.66 20.68
CA HIS A 136 -0.66 10.02 20.42
C HIS A 136 -1.83 10.96 20.08
N PRO A 137 -1.72 12.27 20.42
CA PRO A 137 -2.67 13.24 19.93
C PRO A 137 -2.60 13.36 18.41
N SER A 138 -3.74 13.60 17.77
CA SER A 138 -3.85 13.87 16.34
C SER A 138 -4.93 14.90 16.07
N PRO A 139 -5.00 15.49 14.85
CA PRO A 139 -6.09 16.38 14.46
C PRO A 139 -7.49 15.74 14.52
N PHE A 140 -7.54 14.41 14.63
CA PHE A 140 -8.78 13.64 14.62
C PHE A 140 -9.06 12.92 15.96
N GLY A 141 -8.46 13.38 17.05
CA GLY A 141 -8.53 12.79 18.37
C GLY A 141 -7.31 11.92 18.69
N LYS A 142 -7.44 11.00 19.64
CA LYS A 142 -6.35 10.12 20.07
C LYS A 142 -6.11 9.03 19.02
N ALA A 143 -4.90 8.97 18.47
CA ALA A 143 -4.48 7.96 17.51
C ALA A 143 -3.65 6.86 18.17
N LEU A 144 -3.95 5.61 17.89
CA LEU A 144 -3.09 4.46 18.14
C LEU A 144 -2.16 4.28 16.94
N ILE A 145 -0.86 4.33 17.19
CA ILE A 145 0.16 3.97 16.21
C ILE A 145 0.70 2.60 16.55
N VAL A 146 0.77 1.71 15.57
CA VAL A 146 1.40 0.40 15.70
C VAL A 146 2.48 0.28 14.65
N ALA A 147 3.70 -0.02 15.08
CA ALA A 147 4.86 -0.12 14.22
C ALA A 147 5.65 -1.40 14.49
N THR A 148 6.34 -1.87 13.48
CA THR A 148 7.41 -2.85 13.58
C THR A 148 8.75 -2.14 13.36
N ASP A 149 9.87 -2.85 13.47
CA ASP A 149 11.20 -2.32 13.10
C ASP A 149 11.27 -1.89 11.63
N ARG A 150 10.32 -2.32 10.81
CA ARG A 150 10.29 -2.12 9.36
C ARG A 150 9.34 -1.02 8.89
N GLY A 151 8.41 -0.56 9.75
CA GLY A 151 7.51 0.53 9.40
C GLY A 151 6.18 0.54 10.13
N LEU A 152 5.30 1.44 9.71
CA LEU A 152 3.94 1.62 10.22
C LEU A 152 3.07 0.44 9.80
N ALA A 153 2.58 -0.34 10.75
CA ALA A 153 1.77 -1.53 10.55
C ALA A 153 0.29 -1.33 10.90
N GLY A 154 -0.02 -0.35 11.75
CA GLY A 154 -1.38 -0.03 12.13
C GLY A 154 -1.55 1.44 12.54
N LEU A 155 -2.71 2.00 12.21
CA LEU A 155 -3.17 3.29 12.68
C LEU A 155 -4.68 3.22 12.91
N ALA A 156 -5.08 3.53 14.12
CA ALA A 156 -6.45 3.49 14.56
C ALA A 156 -6.79 4.74 15.37
N PHE A 157 -8.06 4.99 15.63
CA PHE A 157 -8.48 6.10 16.47
C PHE A 157 -9.28 5.59 17.67
N ALA A 158 -8.97 6.13 18.83
CA ALA A 158 -9.67 5.83 20.07
C ALA A 158 -10.53 7.02 20.50
N ASP A 159 -11.77 6.72 20.85
CA ASP A 159 -12.58 7.66 21.60
C ASP A 159 -12.15 7.66 23.09
N PRO A 160 -12.44 8.74 23.84
CA PRO A 160 -12.07 8.79 25.25
C PRO A 160 -12.56 7.56 26.04
N GLY A 161 -11.63 6.91 26.75
CA GLY A 161 -11.91 5.70 27.52
C GLY A 161 -12.04 4.40 26.71
N LYS A 162 -11.83 4.44 25.38
CA LYS A 162 -11.89 3.26 24.49
C LYS A 162 -10.51 2.77 24.02
N GLU A 163 -9.42 3.28 24.59
CA GLU A 163 -8.05 2.96 24.19
C GLU A 163 -7.77 1.44 24.24
N ARG A 164 -8.18 0.78 25.35
CA ARG A 164 -8.00 -0.68 25.51
C ARG A 164 -8.76 -1.47 24.43
N ALA A 165 -9.99 -1.05 24.11
CA ALA A 165 -10.78 -1.70 23.07
C ALA A 165 -10.17 -1.51 21.68
N THR A 166 -9.66 -0.31 21.38
CA THR A 166 -8.97 0.00 20.11
C THR A 166 -7.70 -0.83 19.96
N LEU A 167 -6.90 -0.95 21.01
CA LEU A 167 -5.71 -1.81 21.00
C LEU A 167 -6.09 -3.29 20.82
N ALA A 168 -7.11 -3.76 21.52
CA ALA A 168 -7.59 -5.13 21.38
C ALA A 168 -8.11 -5.43 19.98
N ASP A 169 -8.77 -4.47 19.31
CA ASP A 169 -9.20 -4.58 17.91
C ASP A 169 -8.00 -4.74 16.98
N MET A 170 -6.96 -3.96 17.17
CA MET A 170 -5.74 -4.03 16.36
C MET A 170 -4.99 -5.35 16.57
N ARG A 171 -4.86 -5.81 17.82
CA ARG A 171 -4.16 -7.06 18.18
C ARG A 171 -4.83 -8.32 17.61
N ARG A 172 -6.13 -8.31 17.32
CA ARG A 172 -6.80 -9.45 16.68
C ARG A 172 -6.24 -9.81 15.30
N ARG A 173 -5.56 -8.90 14.66
CA ARG A 173 -4.93 -9.14 13.35
C ARG A 173 -3.67 -10.01 13.46
N TRP A 174 -2.98 -9.89 14.60
CA TRP A 174 -1.74 -10.63 14.91
C TRP A 174 -1.79 -11.17 16.35
N PRO A 175 -2.59 -12.22 16.54
CA PRO A 175 -2.92 -12.71 17.88
C PRO A 175 -1.72 -13.25 18.67
N LYS A 176 -0.63 -13.63 17.97
CA LYS A 176 0.57 -14.18 18.59
C LYS A 176 1.75 -13.21 18.63
N ALA A 177 1.59 -11.99 18.09
CA ALA A 177 2.63 -10.98 18.17
C ALA A 177 2.85 -10.47 19.59
N ASN A 178 4.11 -10.22 19.96
CA ASN A 178 4.46 -9.54 21.19
C ASN A 178 4.18 -8.04 21.03
N CYS A 179 3.25 -7.49 21.82
CA CYS A 179 2.88 -6.08 21.75
C CYS A 179 3.50 -5.32 22.93
N VAL A 180 4.41 -4.39 22.63
CA VAL A 180 5.14 -3.58 23.60
C VAL A 180 4.68 -2.12 23.49
N GLU A 181 4.33 -1.50 24.59
CA GLU A 181 4.07 -0.06 24.60
C GLU A 181 5.38 0.71 24.51
N ASP A 182 5.54 1.52 23.46
CA ASP A 182 6.73 2.33 23.24
C ASP A 182 6.36 3.66 22.55
N ASN A 183 6.02 4.63 23.39
CA ASN A 183 5.67 5.96 22.93
C ASN A 183 6.86 6.73 22.33
N ALA A 184 8.10 6.43 22.74
CA ALA A 184 9.29 7.07 22.20
C ALA A 184 9.53 6.64 20.74
N ARG A 185 9.30 5.38 20.43
CA ARG A 185 9.41 4.84 19.06
C ARG A 185 8.25 5.24 18.15
N THR A 186 7.03 5.27 18.67
CA THR A 186 5.83 5.55 17.88
C THR A 186 5.52 7.05 17.74
N GLY A 187 6.02 7.90 18.63
CA GLY A 187 5.82 9.34 18.60
C GLY A 187 6.32 10.03 17.33
N PRO A 188 7.57 9.79 16.89
CA PRO A 188 8.07 10.31 15.61
C PRO A 188 7.22 9.90 14.40
N ILE A 189 6.67 8.69 14.41
CA ILE A 189 5.78 8.21 13.34
C ILE A 189 4.47 9.00 13.36
N ALA A 190 3.88 9.22 14.54
CA ALA A 190 2.67 10.02 14.68
C ALA A 190 2.87 11.45 14.18
N GLN A 191 3.99 12.10 14.56
CA GLN A 191 4.35 13.43 14.07
C GLN A 191 4.47 13.45 12.54
N ARG A 192 5.11 12.47 11.97
CA ARG A 192 5.29 12.38 10.52
C ARG A 192 3.98 12.13 9.77
N VAL A 193 3.05 11.36 10.35
CA VAL A 193 1.72 11.09 9.76
C VAL A 193 0.84 12.34 9.76
N PHE A 194 0.81 13.09 10.87
CA PHE A 194 -0.19 14.14 11.06
C PHE A 194 0.35 15.56 10.82
N ASN A 195 1.65 15.73 10.67
CA ASN A 195 2.24 17.03 10.36
C ASN A 195 2.61 17.10 8.88
N SER A 196 1.74 17.73 8.07
CA SER A 196 1.93 17.88 6.62
C SER A 196 3.24 18.61 6.24
N ARG A 197 3.78 19.45 7.12
CA ARG A 197 5.07 20.12 6.91
C ARG A 197 6.26 19.16 6.92
N GLN A 198 6.09 17.93 7.42
CA GLN A 198 7.12 16.88 7.44
C GLN A 198 6.99 15.90 6.29
N TRP A 199 6.00 16.08 5.40
CA TRP A 199 5.82 15.22 4.24
C TRP A 199 6.84 15.58 3.15
N ARG A 200 7.83 14.71 2.99
CA ARG A 200 8.92 14.88 2.01
C ARG A 200 9.00 13.65 1.13
N GLN A 201 9.16 13.86 -0.20
CA GLN A 201 9.28 12.78 -1.17
C GLN A 201 10.54 11.93 -0.97
N GLU A 202 11.63 12.57 -0.48
CA GLU A 202 12.92 11.91 -0.26
C GLU A 202 12.90 10.94 0.93
N GLN A 203 11.89 11.04 1.78
CA GLN A 203 11.72 10.19 2.95
C GLN A 203 10.29 9.66 3.04
N PRO A 204 9.86 8.75 2.16
CA PRO A 204 8.50 8.21 2.18
C PRO A 204 8.23 7.47 3.50
N LEU A 205 7.01 7.64 4.04
CA LEU A 205 6.57 6.84 5.18
C LEU A 205 6.46 5.37 4.74
N ARG A 206 7.22 4.50 5.38
CA ARG A 206 7.12 3.06 5.12
C ARG A 206 5.85 2.52 5.75
N VAL A 207 4.99 1.95 4.92
CA VAL A 207 3.69 1.40 5.30
C VAL A 207 3.67 -0.10 5.04
N VAL A 208 3.16 -0.83 6.00
CA VAL A 208 3.08 -2.29 5.96
C VAL A 208 1.64 -2.70 5.78
N LEU A 209 1.26 -3.14 4.59
CA LEU A 209 -0.08 -3.63 4.29
C LEU A 209 -0.13 -5.13 4.56
N ILE A 210 -0.90 -5.54 5.58
CA ILE A 210 -1.04 -6.94 5.96
C ILE A 210 -2.51 -7.34 5.88
N GLY A 211 -2.81 -8.20 4.93
CA GLY A 211 -4.14 -8.70 4.66
C GLY A 211 -4.10 -9.80 3.62
N THR A 212 -5.27 -10.28 3.19
CA THR A 212 -5.39 -11.16 2.02
C THR A 212 -5.01 -10.38 0.76
N ASP A 213 -4.65 -11.07 -0.32
CA ASP A 213 -4.28 -10.43 -1.60
C ASP A 213 -5.38 -9.51 -2.12
N TRP A 214 -6.64 -9.89 -1.90
CA TRP A 214 -7.79 -9.06 -2.23
C TRP A 214 -7.80 -7.77 -1.41
N GLU A 215 -7.59 -7.85 -0.11
CA GLU A 215 -7.55 -6.69 0.78
C GLU A 215 -6.37 -5.77 0.45
N VAL A 216 -5.17 -6.32 0.28
CA VAL A 216 -3.97 -5.57 -0.10
C VAL A 216 -4.18 -4.85 -1.42
N ARG A 217 -4.70 -5.53 -2.46
CA ARG A 217 -5.02 -4.92 -3.75
C ARG A 217 -6.00 -3.74 -3.62
N VAL A 218 -7.02 -3.88 -2.78
CA VAL A 218 -7.97 -2.79 -2.52
C VAL A 218 -7.28 -1.63 -1.79
N TRP A 219 -6.40 -1.92 -0.82
CA TRP A 219 -5.70 -0.88 -0.07
C TRP A 219 -4.64 -0.16 -0.91
N GLU A 220 -3.96 -0.85 -1.80
CA GLU A 220 -3.08 -0.23 -2.81
C GLU A 220 -3.86 0.72 -3.73
N ALA A 221 -5.04 0.32 -4.17
CA ALA A 221 -5.91 1.18 -4.96
C ALA A 221 -6.43 2.39 -4.16
N LEU A 222 -6.59 2.28 -2.84
CA LEU A 222 -6.89 3.42 -1.97
C LEU A 222 -5.74 4.42 -1.95
N LEU A 223 -4.48 3.96 -1.87
CA LEU A 223 -3.29 4.82 -1.87
C LEU A 223 -3.17 5.66 -3.17
N GLN A 224 -3.80 5.22 -4.26
CA GLN A 224 -3.84 5.96 -5.51
C GLN A 224 -4.91 7.08 -5.55
N ILE A 225 -5.72 7.24 -4.50
CA ILE A 225 -6.70 8.32 -4.44
C ILE A 225 -5.99 9.57 -3.88
N PRO A 226 -5.81 10.66 -4.65
CA PRO A 226 -5.10 11.84 -4.17
C PRO A 226 -5.83 12.51 -3.00
N MET A 227 -5.10 13.28 -2.19
CA MET A 227 -5.67 14.13 -1.17
C MET A 227 -6.68 15.11 -1.77
N GLY A 228 -7.80 15.31 -1.09
CA GLY A 228 -8.90 16.17 -1.55
C GLY A 228 -9.74 15.55 -2.68
N ARG A 229 -9.45 14.35 -3.14
CA ARG A 229 -10.25 13.62 -4.12
C ARG A 229 -11.06 12.49 -3.47
N LEU A 230 -12.24 12.26 -4.01
CA LEU A 230 -13.16 11.20 -3.55
C LEU A 230 -13.40 10.18 -4.66
N THR A 231 -13.72 8.97 -4.26
CA THR A 231 -14.25 7.95 -5.16
C THR A 231 -15.44 7.24 -4.53
N THR A 232 -16.22 6.52 -5.32
CA THR A 232 -17.28 5.66 -4.81
C THR A 232 -16.80 4.21 -4.66
N TYR A 233 -17.49 3.39 -3.86
CA TYR A 233 -17.19 1.97 -3.77
C TYR A 233 -17.24 1.28 -5.13
N SER A 234 -18.18 1.64 -6.00
CA SER A 234 -18.26 1.11 -7.38
C SER A 234 -17.15 1.64 -8.28
N GLY A 235 -16.75 2.90 -8.12
CA GLY A 235 -15.62 3.48 -8.84
C GLY A 235 -14.29 2.80 -8.45
N LEU A 236 -14.06 2.58 -7.16
CA LEU A 236 -12.91 1.83 -6.68
C LEU A 236 -12.95 0.37 -7.15
N ALA A 237 -14.13 -0.28 -7.11
CA ALA A 237 -14.32 -1.63 -7.60
C ALA A 237 -13.99 -1.77 -9.10
N GLY A 238 -14.34 -0.79 -9.91
CA GLY A 238 -13.98 -0.75 -11.33
C GLY A 238 -12.48 -0.69 -11.59
N LYS A 239 -11.71 -0.07 -10.68
CA LYS A 239 -10.23 -0.03 -10.76
C LYS A 239 -9.57 -1.35 -10.34
N VAL A 240 -10.12 -2.03 -9.35
CA VAL A 240 -9.53 -3.26 -8.76
C VAL A 240 -9.99 -4.52 -9.49
N SER A 241 -11.23 -4.54 -9.99
CA SER A 241 -11.85 -5.70 -10.63
C SER A 241 -12.98 -5.25 -11.57
N LYS A 242 -14.22 -5.27 -11.10
CA LYS A 242 -15.42 -4.84 -11.84
C LYS A 242 -16.37 -4.09 -10.92
N PRO A 243 -17.17 -3.13 -11.42
CA PRO A 243 -18.07 -2.32 -10.58
C PRO A 243 -19.04 -3.13 -9.72
N ALA A 244 -19.46 -4.31 -10.18
CA ALA A 244 -20.31 -5.23 -9.41
C ALA A 244 -19.65 -5.77 -8.13
N ALA A 245 -18.31 -5.70 -8.01
CA ALA A 245 -17.58 -6.10 -6.80
C ALA A 245 -17.63 -5.06 -5.66
N ALA A 246 -18.43 -3.99 -5.77
CA ALA A 246 -18.48 -2.89 -4.81
C ALA A 246 -18.73 -3.32 -3.36
N ARG A 247 -19.51 -4.39 -3.13
CA ARG A 247 -19.75 -4.94 -1.78
C ARG A 247 -18.50 -5.59 -1.20
N ALA A 248 -17.78 -6.39 -1.99
CA ALA A 248 -16.51 -7.02 -1.59
C ALA A 248 -15.41 -5.99 -1.36
N VAL A 249 -15.35 -4.96 -2.21
CA VAL A 249 -14.46 -3.79 -2.02
C VAL A 249 -14.81 -3.06 -0.73
N GLY A 250 -16.08 -2.82 -0.45
CA GLY A 250 -16.52 -2.17 0.79
C GLY A 250 -16.10 -2.95 2.04
N ALA A 251 -16.19 -4.28 2.01
CA ALA A 251 -15.72 -5.14 3.09
C ALA A 251 -14.18 -5.00 3.30
N ALA A 252 -13.39 -5.01 2.23
CA ALA A 252 -11.94 -4.83 2.30
C ALA A 252 -11.55 -3.41 2.78
N VAL A 253 -12.24 -2.37 2.30
CA VAL A 253 -12.07 -0.98 2.77
C VAL A 253 -12.33 -0.86 4.27
N GLY A 254 -13.36 -1.55 4.78
CA GLY A 254 -13.70 -1.56 6.21
C GLY A 254 -12.68 -2.26 7.10
N LYS A 255 -11.87 -3.16 6.54
CA LYS A 255 -10.81 -3.90 7.24
C LYS A 255 -9.44 -3.21 7.22
N ASN A 256 -9.32 -2.03 6.60
CA ASN A 256 -8.06 -1.29 6.54
C ASN A 256 -7.44 -1.10 7.92
N PRO A 257 -6.19 -1.62 8.15
CA PRO A 257 -5.53 -1.51 9.45
C PRO A 257 -4.85 -0.15 9.68
N ILE A 258 -4.62 0.65 8.62
CA ILE A 258 -3.84 1.88 8.68
C ILE A 258 -4.72 3.05 8.26
N ALA A 259 -5.64 3.40 9.15
CA ALA A 259 -6.56 4.52 8.94
C ALA A 259 -5.81 5.81 8.58
N PHE A 260 -6.43 6.71 7.84
CA PHE A 260 -5.89 7.98 7.37
C PHE A 260 -4.76 7.83 6.34
N VAL A 261 -3.66 7.12 6.64
CA VAL A 261 -2.54 6.91 5.71
C VAL A 261 -2.98 6.09 4.50
N VAL A 262 -3.70 4.98 4.72
CA VAL A 262 -4.46 4.30 3.66
C VAL A 262 -5.86 4.92 3.64
N PRO A 263 -6.18 5.76 2.64
CA PRO A 263 -7.28 6.73 2.75
C PRO A 263 -8.67 6.14 2.49
N CYS A 264 -9.08 5.16 3.31
CA CYS A 264 -10.42 4.58 3.24
C CYS A 264 -11.54 5.59 3.51
N HIS A 265 -11.23 6.72 4.16
CA HIS A 265 -12.17 7.84 4.35
C HIS A 265 -12.53 8.56 3.03
N ARG A 266 -11.69 8.46 1.98
CA ARG A 266 -11.96 9.05 0.64
C ARG A 266 -12.93 8.23 -0.20
N VAL A 267 -13.39 7.07 0.29
CA VAL A 267 -14.41 6.25 -0.41
C VAL A 267 -15.79 6.54 0.15
N ILE A 268 -16.74 6.91 -0.72
CA ILE A 268 -18.11 7.29 -0.36
C ILE A 268 -19.16 6.42 -1.07
N GLY A 269 -20.38 6.45 -0.59
CA GLY A 269 -21.51 5.79 -1.23
C GLY A 269 -21.94 6.47 -2.53
N LYS A 270 -22.82 5.83 -3.30
CA LYS A 270 -23.52 6.48 -4.43
C LYS A 270 -24.24 7.74 -3.92
N ALA A 271 -24.33 8.73 -4.79
CA ALA A 271 -24.93 10.04 -4.47
C ALA A 271 -24.27 10.80 -3.30
N GLY A 272 -22.97 10.55 -3.04
CA GLY A 272 -22.22 11.30 -2.03
C GLY A 272 -22.47 10.87 -0.57
N ALA A 273 -23.19 9.77 -0.35
CA ALA A 273 -23.50 9.30 1.00
C ALA A 273 -22.21 8.97 1.77
N LEU A 274 -21.99 9.62 2.91
CA LEU A 274 -20.90 9.33 3.84
C LEU A 274 -21.32 8.16 4.75
N THR A 275 -21.25 6.94 4.23
CA THR A 275 -21.62 5.72 4.96
C THR A 275 -20.40 4.91 5.31
N GLY A 276 -20.48 4.15 6.40
CA GLY A 276 -19.51 3.12 6.75
C GLY A 276 -18.08 3.62 6.95
N TYR A 277 -17.74 4.04 8.15
CA TYR A 277 -16.35 4.28 8.56
C TYR A 277 -16.09 3.63 9.92
N HIS A 278 -15.12 2.76 9.98
CA HIS A 278 -14.83 1.95 11.19
C HIS A 278 -14.61 2.83 12.44
N TRP A 279 -13.99 3.99 12.25
CA TRP A 279 -13.63 4.93 13.31
C TRP A 279 -14.64 6.07 13.48
N GLY A 280 -15.85 5.93 12.97
CA GLY A 280 -16.95 6.89 13.12
C GLY A 280 -17.09 7.91 11.99
N ILE A 281 -18.34 8.18 11.60
CA ILE A 281 -18.68 9.08 10.48
C ILE A 281 -18.23 10.53 10.74
N THR A 282 -18.31 11.00 11.97
CA THR A 282 -17.85 12.35 12.34
C THR A 282 -16.36 12.51 12.04
N ARG A 283 -15.56 11.50 12.39
CA ARG A 283 -14.11 11.51 12.11
C ARG A 283 -13.82 11.47 10.61
N LYS A 284 -14.57 10.68 9.85
CA LYS A 284 -14.49 10.69 8.38
C LYS A 284 -14.73 12.07 7.78
N ARG A 285 -15.78 12.77 8.25
CA ARG A 285 -16.09 14.16 7.83
C ARG A 285 -14.96 15.13 8.20
N ALA A 286 -14.41 15.00 9.42
CA ALA A 286 -13.30 15.82 9.87
C ALA A 286 -12.05 15.64 9.01
N MET A 287 -11.71 14.40 8.65
CA MET A 287 -10.58 14.11 7.77
C MET A 287 -10.76 14.72 6.38
N LEU A 288 -11.94 14.56 5.77
CA LEU A 288 -12.22 15.14 4.46
C LEU A 288 -12.18 16.66 4.47
N GLY A 289 -12.71 17.30 5.52
CA GLY A 289 -12.63 18.76 5.69
C GLY A 289 -11.20 19.24 5.91
N TRP A 290 -10.42 18.53 6.72
CA TRP A 290 -9.01 18.84 6.94
C TRP A 290 -8.20 18.74 5.64
N GLU A 291 -8.39 17.68 4.88
CA GLU A 291 -7.71 17.50 3.57
C GLU A 291 -8.08 18.60 2.58
N ALA A 292 -9.35 18.98 2.50
CA ALA A 292 -9.79 20.09 1.66
C ALA A 292 -9.08 21.40 2.03
N GLY A 293 -8.92 21.67 3.34
CA GLY A 293 -8.17 22.81 3.84
C GLY A 293 -6.69 22.78 3.46
N GLN A 294 -6.03 21.59 3.55
CA GLN A 294 -4.62 21.45 3.15
C GLN A 294 -4.44 21.69 1.63
N VAL A 295 -5.34 21.18 0.80
CA VAL A 295 -5.30 21.39 -0.65
C VAL A 295 -5.52 22.86 -0.99
N ALA A 296 -6.48 23.54 -0.36
CA ALA A 296 -6.74 24.96 -0.57
C ALA A 296 -5.58 25.87 -0.11
N ALA A 297 -4.84 25.48 0.93
CA ALA A 297 -3.68 26.23 1.42
C ALA A 297 -2.42 26.03 0.55
N ALA A 298 -2.41 25.00 -0.32
CA ALA A 298 -1.28 24.70 -1.21
C ALA A 298 -1.52 25.22 -2.66
N ALA A 299 -2.74 25.69 -2.97
CA ALA A 299 -3.14 26.27 -4.25
C ALA A 299 -2.90 27.77 -4.29
#